data_1a467782c5b29188db5ea86c8d4a197e
#
_entry.id   1a467782c5b29188db5ea86c8d4a197e
#
_cell.length_a   1.000
_cell.length_b   1.000
_cell.length_c   1.000
_cell.angle_alpha   90.00
_cell.angle_beta   90.00
_cell.angle_gamma   90.00
#
_symmetry.space_group_name_H-M   'P 1'
#
loop_
_entity.id
_entity.type
_entity.pdbx_description
1 polymer ?
#
loop_
_entity_poly.entity_id
_entity_poly.type
_entity_poly.pdbx_seq_one_letter_code
_entity_poly.pdbx_strand_id
1 'polypeptide(L)'
;MFTGKYVFAQLVEFLPQRIFDAIVNKYDGNRYIKHFTCWNQLLAMMFGQLTNRESLRDLIVAIDAHSSKCYHLGFGKNVTRSNLSKANENRDSKIFEEFAYYLIDIARKKRANTDFEIQGKVYAFDSTTIDLCLSIFWWAKFRSKKGGIKLHTLYDIKTQIPAFVHITPASVHDMNAMDVIPYECGAYYIFDRGYMDFERLYTLNRHSAYYVIRS
;
A
#
# COMPACT_ATOMS: atom_id res chain seq x y z
N MET A 1 -7.83 -14.67 24.52
CA MET A 1 -6.66 -15.34 23.95
C MET A 1 -7.16 -16.31 22.89
N PHE A 2 -6.82 -16.12 21.61
CA PHE A 2 -7.31 -16.96 20.51
C PHE A 2 -6.48 -18.26 20.45
N THR A 3 -6.74 -19.19 21.35
CA THR A 3 -6.09 -20.49 21.34
C THR A 3 -6.57 -21.31 20.12
N GLY A 4 -5.66 -21.72 19.25
CA GLY A 4 -5.93 -22.64 18.15
C GLY A 4 -6.08 -22.04 16.76
N LYS A 5 -6.09 -20.68 16.59
CA LYS A 5 -6.09 -20.04 15.27
C LYS A 5 -4.70 -19.61 14.83
N TYR A 6 -4.39 -19.79 13.54
CA TYR A 6 -3.14 -19.29 12.95
C TYR A 6 -3.08 -17.76 12.99
N VAL A 7 -1.90 -17.19 13.22
CA VAL A 7 -1.70 -15.74 13.30
C VAL A 7 -2.25 -15.03 12.04
N PHE A 8 -1.98 -15.57 10.86
CA PHE A 8 -2.51 -14.99 9.61
C PHE A 8 -4.05 -14.98 9.59
N ALA A 9 -4.71 -16.05 10.01
CA ALA A 9 -6.17 -16.11 10.09
C ALA A 9 -6.74 -15.05 11.06
N GLN A 10 -6.05 -14.81 12.18
CA GLN A 10 -6.43 -13.75 13.12
C GLN A 10 -6.31 -12.35 12.50
N LEU A 11 -5.25 -12.12 11.70
CA LEU A 11 -5.07 -10.85 10.98
C LEU A 11 -6.17 -10.64 9.92
N VAL A 12 -6.55 -11.69 9.20
CA VAL A 12 -7.62 -11.64 8.19
C VAL A 12 -8.98 -11.29 8.81
N GLU A 13 -9.26 -11.70 10.04
CA GLU A 13 -10.52 -11.37 10.75
C GLU A 13 -10.72 -9.86 10.98
N PHE A 14 -9.64 -9.08 11.01
CA PHE A 14 -9.74 -7.62 11.11
C PHE A 14 -10.12 -6.94 9.80
N LEU A 15 -10.03 -7.64 8.67
CA LEU A 15 -10.36 -7.09 7.36
C LEU A 15 -11.89 -7.09 7.14
N PRO A 16 -12.52 -5.94 6.87
CA PRO A 16 -13.96 -5.86 6.64
C PRO A 16 -14.31 -6.37 5.24
N GLN A 17 -14.45 -7.69 5.08
CA GLN A 17 -14.67 -8.35 3.78
C GLN A 17 -15.88 -7.78 3.04
N ARG A 18 -16.97 -7.43 3.73
CA ARG A 18 -18.16 -6.82 3.10
C ARG A 18 -17.85 -5.52 2.35
N ILE A 19 -16.99 -4.71 2.91
CA ILE A 19 -16.55 -3.45 2.28
C ILE A 19 -15.68 -3.77 1.07
N PHE A 20 -14.74 -4.71 1.20
CA PHE A 20 -13.92 -5.16 0.09
C PHE A 20 -14.79 -5.69 -1.06
N ASP A 21 -15.78 -6.54 -0.78
CA ASP A 21 -16.69 -7.09 -1.78
C ASP A 21 -17.52 -5.98 -2.48
N ALA A 22 -17.94 -4.95 -1.75
CA ALA A 22 -18.62 -3.79 -2.34
C ALA A 22 -17.68 -3.03 -3.32
N ILE A 23 -16.41 -2.83 -2.96
CA ILE A 23 -15.41 -2.22 -3.84
C ILE A 23 -15.15 -3.11 -5.06
N VAL A 24 -14.98 -4.42 -4.87
CA VAL A 24 -14.81 -5.39 -5.97
C VAL A 24 -15.97 -5.33 -6.96
N ASN A 25 -17.19 -5.23 -6.48
CA ASN A 25 -18.38 -5.10 -7.32
C ASN A 25 -18.42 -3.79 -8.09
N LYS A 26 -17.97 -2.67 -7.48
CA LYS A 26 -17.86 -1.36 -8.13
C LYS A 26 -16.95 -1.38 -9.37
N TYR A 27 -15.90 -2.20 -9.33
CA TYR A 27 -14.90 -2.32 -10.40
C TYR A 27 -15.05 -3.60 -11.23
N ASP A 28 -16.14 -4.35 -11.09
CA ASP A 28 -16.35 -5.64 -11.75
C ASP A 28 -15.19 -6.65 -11.58
N GLY A 29 -14.44 -6.55 -10.48
CA GLY A 29 -13.19 -7.29 -10.27
C GLY A 29 -13.31 -8.81 -10.25
N ASN A 30 -14.50 -9.34 -9.96
CA ASN A 30 -14.80 -10.77 -9.98
C ASN A 30 -15.62 -11.21 -11.21
N ARG A 31 -15.84 -10.33 -12.21
CA ARG A 31 -16.58 -10.66 -13.41
C ARG A 31 -15.95 -11.86 -14.14
N TYR A 32 -16.75 -12.86 -14.45
CA TYR A 32 -16.36 -14.14 -15.05
C TYR A 32 -15.35 -14.98 -14.24
N ILE A 33 -15.13 -14.66 -12.96
CA ILE A 33 -14.23 -15.40 -12.07
C ILE A 33 -15.00 -16.49 -11.31
N LYS A 34 -14.60 -17.78 -11.49
CA LYS A 34 -15.26 -18.91 -10.81
C LYS A 34 -14.64 -19.27 -9.46
N HIS A 35 -13.33 -19.14 -9.32
CA HIS A 35 -12.62 -19.72 -8.18
C HIS A 35 -11.62 -18.79 -7.50
N PHE A 36 -10.77 -18.07 -8.26
CA PHE A 36 -9.74 -17.21 -7.70
C PHE A 36 -10.23 -15.76 -7.64
N THR A 37 -10.99 -15.43 -6.60
CA THR A 37 -11.58 -14.09 -6.39
C THR A 37 -10.54 -13.02 -6.06
N CYS A 38 -10.94 -11.74 -6.11
CA CYS A 38 -10.11 -10.62 -5.65
C CYS A 38 -9.74 -10.78 -4.17
N TRP A 39 -10.63 -11.33 -3.34
CA TRP A 39 -10.34 -11.64 -1.95
C TRP A 39 -9.19 -12.64 -1.82
N ASN A 40 -9.23 -13.75 -2.58
CA ASN A 40 -8.13 -14.72 -2.57
C ASN A 40 -6.81 -14.11 -3.05
N GLN A 41 -6.84 -13.19 -4.01
CA GLN A 41 -5.64 -12.46 -4.45
C GLN A 41 -5.11 -11.57 -3.34
N LEU A 42 -5.96 -10.78 -2.67
CA LEU A 42 -5.56 -9.94 -1.54
C LEU A 42 -4.88 -10.78 -0.47
N LEU A 43 -5.50 -11.88 -0.05
CA LEU A 43 -4.94 -12.75 0.98
C LEU A 43 -3.62 -13.40 0.56
N ALA A 44 -3.52 -13.86 -0.71
CA ALA A 44 -2.27 -14.43 -1.22
C ALA A 44 -1.13 -13.41 -1.21
N MET A 45 -1.38 -12.19 -1.67
CA MET A 45 -0.38 -11.12 -1.69
C MET A 45 0.01 -10.67 -0.27
N MET A 46 -0.96 -10.54 0.64
CA MET A 46 -0.70 -10.24 2.05
C MET A 46 0.13 -11.33 2.73
N PHE A 47 -0.20 -12.60 2.49
CA PHE A 47 0.58 -13.72 3.01
C PHE A 47 2.01 -13.68 2.50
N GLY A 48 2.22 -13.39 1.22
CA GLY A 48 3.53 -13.22 0.61
C GLY A 48 4.35 -12.13 1.30
N GLN A 49 3.78 -10.96 1.51
CA GLN A 49 4.45 -9.83 2.16
C GLN A 49 4.78 -10.13 3.62
N LEU A 50 3.83 -10.65 4.38
CA LEU A 50 4.00 -10.96 5.81
C LEU A 50 4.97 -12.11 6.07
N THR A 51 5.21 -12.98 5.08
CA THR A 51 6.16 -14.10 5.17
C THR A 51 7.45 -13.87 4.38
N ASN A 52 7.69 -12.62 3.91
CA ASN A 52 8.88 -12.20 3.18
C ASN A 52 9.19 -13.08 1.95
N ARG A 53 8.16 -13.33 1.10
CA ARG A 53 8.35 -14.08 -0.16
C ARG A 53 8.87 -13.17 -1.26
N GLU A 54 9.97 -13.57 -1.88
CA GLU A 54 10.67 -12.75 -2.89
C GLU A 54 10.09 -12.89 -4.31
N SER A 55 9.32 -13.95 -4.55
CA SER A 55 8.73 -14.20 -5.88
C SER A 55 7.38 -14.90 -5.80
N LEU A 56 6.57 -14.79 -6.89
CA LEU A 56 5.32 -15.54 -6.99
C LEU A 56 5.53 -17.06 -6.93
N ARG A 57 6.67 -17.57 -7.38
CA ARG A 57 7.00 -19.00 -7.29
C ARG A 57 7.21 -19.39 -5.82
N ASP A 58 8.01 -18.64 -5.09
CA ASP A 58 8.26 -18.88 -3.67
C ASP A 58 6.97 -18.76 -2.85
N LEU A 59 6.14 -17.76 -3.16
CA LEU A 59 4.82 -17.59 -2.54
C LEU A 59 3.94 -18.83 -2.73
N ILE A 60 3.85 -19.36 -3.95
CA ILE A 60 3.03 -20.56 -4.21
C ILE A 60 3.57 -21.77 -3.46
N VAL A 61 4.89 -22.00 -3.46
CA VAL A 61 5.51 -23.09 -2.69
C VAL A 61 5.16 -22.96 -1.20
N ALA A 62 5.21 -21.75 -0.65
CA ALA A 62 4.85 -21.51 0.74
C ALA A 62 3.35 -21.77 1.03
N ILE A 63 2.47 -21.37 0.11
CA ILE A 63 1.02 -21.65 0.25
C ILE A 63 0.76 -23.17 0.13
N ASP A 64 1.38 -23.85 -0.83
CA ASP A 64 1.21 -25.29 -1.05
C ASP A 64 1.72 -26.12 0.13
N ALA A 65 2.80 -25.72 0.78
CA ALA A 65 3.29 -26.33 2.02
C ALA A 65 2.24 -26.27 3.16
N HIS A 66 1.29 -25.35 3.05
CA HIS A 66 0.19 -25.18 4.01
C HIS A 66 -1.18 -25.56 3.40
N SER A 67 -1.21 -26.34 2.33
CA SER A 67 -2.44 -26.66 1.58
C SER A 67 -3.57 -27.21 2.44
N SER A 68 -3.27 -28.10 3.39
CA SER A 68 -4.26 -28.63 4.35
C SER A 68 -4.83 -27.57 5.30
N LYS A 69 -4.19 -26.41 5.40
CA LYS A 69 -4.56 -25.30 6.29
C LYS A 69 -5.13 -24.11 5.54
N CYS A 70 -5.11 -24.13 4.20
CA CYS A 70 -5.55 -23.00 3.37
C CYS A 70 -6.97 -22.55 3.67
N TYR A 71 -7.89 -23.50 3.91
CA TYR A 71 -9.25 -23.19 4.32
C TYR A 71 -9.29 -22.37 5.62
N HIS A 72 -8.52 -22.77 6.62
CA HIS A 72 -8.45 -22.07 7.91
C HIS A 72 -7.69 -20.73 7.82
N LEU A 73 -6.89 -20.53 6.77
CA LEU A 73 -6.21 -19.29 6.47
C LEU A 73 -7.07 -18.32 5.63
N GLY A 74 -8.27 -18.73 5.23
CA GLY A 74 -9.20 -17.93 4.44
C GLY A 74 -9.01 -18.03 2.93
N PHE A 75 -8.09 -18.88 2.45
CA PHE A 75 -7.89 -19.13 1.02
C PHE A 75 -8.90 -20.12 0.48
N GLY A 76 -10.00 -19.97 0.06
CA GLY A 76 -11.04 -20.92 -0.36
C GLY A 76 -10.56 -22.18 -1.08
N LYS A 77 -9.78 -22.06 -2.17
CA LYS A 77 -9.21 -23.17 -2.96
C LYS A 77 -7.75 -22.87 -3.31
N ASN A 78 -7.02 -23.88 -3.82
CA ASN A 78 -5.63 -23.80 -4.18
C ASN A 78 -5.30 -22.57 -5.05
N VAL A 79 -4.33 -21.82 -4.62
CA VAL A 79 -3.77 -20.69 -5.35
C VAL A 79 -2.70 -21.22 -6.31
N THR A 80 -2.91 -21.08 -7.61
CA THR A 80 -1.88 -21.44 -8.59
C THR A 80 -1.11 -20.22 -9.06
N ARG A 81 0.16 -20.41 -9.44
CA ARG A 81 1.01 -19.35 -9.98
C ARG A 81 0.34 -18.65 -11.18
N SER A 82 -0.24 -19.43 -12.11
CA SER A 82 -0.90 -18.87 -13.29
C SER A 82 -2.10 -18.03 -12.96
N ASN A 83 -2.95 -18.46 -12.00
CA ASN A 83 -4.11 -17.70 -11.57
C ASN A 83 -3.71 -16.40 -10.88
N LEU A 84 -2.71 -16.45 -10.00
CA LEU A 84 -2.22 -15.27 -9.30
C LEU A 84 -1.55 -14.27 -10.26
N SER A 85 -0.72 -14.76 -11.21
CA SER A 85 -0.08 -13.91 -12.22
C SER A 85 -1.11 -13.21 -13.11
N LYS A 86 -2.10 -13.95 -13.64
CA LYS A 86 -3.18 -13.36 -14.45
C LYS A 86 -4.04 -12.39 -13.65
N ALA A 87 -4.29 -12.68 -12.39
CA ALA A 87 -5.05 -11.77 -11.54
C ALA A 87 -4.29 -10.45 -11.31
N ASN A 88 -2.98 -10.51 -11.06
CA ASN A 88 -2.14 -9.32 -10.90
C ASN A 88 -2.02 -8.50 -12.19
N GLU A 89 -2.08 -9.15 -13.36
CA GLU A 89 -2.00 -8.49 -14.66
C GLU A 89 -3.31 -7.79 -15.06
N ASN A 90 -4.45 -8.45 -14.82
CA ASN A 90 -5.72 -8.05 -15.45
C ASN A 90 -6.70 -7.34 -14.49
N ARG A 91 -6.51 -7.42 -13.18
CA ARG A 91 -7.43 -6.78 -12.24
C ARG A 91 -7.06 -5.32 -12.01
N ASP A 92 -8.08 -4.50 -11.88
CA ASP A 92 -7.89 -3.08 -11.60
C ASP A 92 -7.27 -2.88 -10.20
N SER A 93 -6.11 -2.23 -10.16
CA SER A 93 -5.39 -1.94 -8.92
C SER A 93 -6.18 -1.02 -7.97
N LYS A 94 -7.12 -0.22 -8.49
CA LYS A 94 -8.00 0.66 -7.71
C LYS A 94 -8.82 -0.10 -6.67
N ILE A 95 -9.13 -1.37 -6.90
CA ILE A 95 -9.81 -2.22 -5.92
C ILE A 95 -9.00 -2.27 -4.61
N PHE A 96 -7.71 -2.51 -4.74
CA PHE A 96 -6.81 -2.66 -3.59
C PHE A 96 -6.43 -1.30 -2.99
N GLU A 97 -6.27 -0.30 -3.84
CA GLU A 97 -5.98 1.09 -3.43
C GLU A 97 -7.13 1.66 -2.59
N GLU A 98 -8.38 1.59 -3.08
CA GLU A 98 -9.55 2.10 -2.37
C GLU A 98 -9.73 1.36 -1.03
N PHE A 99 -9.51 0.05 -1.01
CA PHE A 99 -9.58 -0.72 0.22
C PHE A 99 -8.47 -0.36 1.21
N ALA A 100 -7.24 -0.12 0.73
CA ALA A 100 -6.14 0.33 1.57
C ALA A 100 -6.44 1.69 2.23
N TYR A 101 -6.98 2.66 1.47
CA TYR A 101 -7.39 3.95 2.04
C TYR A 101 -8.53 3.82 3.05
N TYR A 102 -9.48 2.92 2.82
CA TYR A 102 -10.52 2.62 3.80
C TYR A 102 -9.94 2.07 5.11
N LEU A 103 -8.98 1.16 5.04
CA LEU A 103 -8.29 0.62 6.22
C LEU A 103 -7.47 1.68 6.94
N ILE A 104 -6.78 2.55 6.21
CA ILE A 104 -6.04 3.70 6.73
C ILE A 104 -6.96 4.61 7.55
N ASP A 105 -8.14 4.95 7.02
CA ASP A 105 -9.11 5.81 7.72
C ASP A 105 -9.58 5.19 9.04
N ILE A 106 -9.92 3.91 9.04
CA ILE A 106 -10.30 3.18 10.27
C ILE A 106 -9.15 3.16 11.27
N ALA A 107 -7.96 2.84 10.82
CA ALA A 107 -6.79 2.73 11.69
C ALA A 107 -6.44 4.08 12.33
N ARG A 108 -6.48 5.17 11.56
CA ARG A 108 -6.25 6.53 12.07
C ARG A 108 -7.29 6.93 13.10
N LYS A 109 -8.58 6.65 12.88
CA LYS A 109 -9.65 6.93 13.84
C LYS A 109 -9.48 6.17 15.16
N LYS A 110 -9.01 4.92 15.10
CA LYS A 110 -8.76 4.11 16.30
C LYS A 110 -7.52 4.54 17.07
N ARG A 111 -6.56 5.17 16.42
CA ARG A 111 -5.26 5.54 17.01
C ARG A 111 -5.14 7.04 17.31
N ALA A 112 -6.25 7.75 17.42
CA ALA A 112 -6.30 9.22 17.59
C ALA A 112 -5.66 9.75 18.90
N ASN A 113 -5.41 8.90 19.90
CA ASN A 113 -4.77 9.27 21.17
C ASN A 113 -3.28 8.89 21.14
N THR A 114 -2.42 9.86 20.97
CA THR A 114 -0.95 9.68 21.03
C THR A 114 -0.36 10.67 22.03
N ASP A 115 0.75 10.26 22.66
CA ASP A 115 1.52 11.10 23.61
C ASP A 115 2.31 12.24 22.93
N PHE A 116 2.02 12.52 21.66
CA PHE A 116 2.71 13.56 20.90
C PHE A 116 2.08 14.94 21.17
N GLU A 117 2.79 15.80 21.90
CA GLU A 117 2.25 17.03 22.47
C GLU A 117 2.02 18.19 21.50
N ILE A 118 2.59 18.15 20.27
CA ILE A 118 2.39 19.22 19.28
C ILE A 118 0.91 19.30 18.88
N GLN A 119 0.30 20.48 19.04
CA GLN A 119 -1.05 20.71 18.55
C GLN A 119 -1.07 20.73 17.01
N GLY A 120 -2.14 20.18 16.40
CA GLY A 120 -2.27 20.08 14.95
C GLY A 120 -1.75 18.75 14.40
N LYS A 121 -1.86 18.54 13.09
CA LYS A 121 -1.40 17.35 12.37
C LYS A 121 0.08 17.50 12.00
N VAL A 122 0.84 16.44 12.12
CA VAL A 122 2.27 16.44 11.78
C VAL A 122 2.54 15.26 10.85
N TYR A 123 3.02 15.56 9.66
CA TYR A 123 3.30 14.60 8.61
C TYR A 123 4.78 14.57 8.26
N ALA A 124 5.33 13.39 8.04
CA ALA A 124 6.63 13.20 7.37
C ALA A 124 6.40 12.68 5.96
N PHE A 125 7.10 13.25 4.99
CA PHE A 125 7.02 12.82 3.60
C PHE A 125 8.37 12.28 3.14
N ASP A 126 8.36 11.08 2.57
CA ASP A 126 9.55 10.46 2.03
C ASP A 126 9.20 9.47 0.90
N SER A 127 10.20 9.06 0.13
CA SER A 127 10.05 8.08 -0.94
C SER A 127 10.94 6.87 -0.73
N THR A 128 10.38 5.71 -1.08
CA THR A 128 11.13 4.45 -1.12
C THR A 128 11.17 3.93 -2.54
N THR A 129 12.35 3.58 -3.05
CA THR A 129 12.50 2.96 -4.36
C THR A 129 12.39 1.45 -4.25
N ILE A 130 11.53 0.85 -5.09
CA ILE A 130 11.37 -0.59 -5.23
C ILE A 130 11.93 -0.99 -6.59
N ASP A 131 12.99 -1.79 -6.60
CA ASP A 131 13.61 -2.30 -7.83
C ASP A 131 12.69 -3.32 -8.51
N LEU A 132 12.54 -3.20 -9.83
CA LEU A 132 11.73 -4.08 -10.66
C LEU A 132 12.56 -4.69 -11.80
N CYS A 133 12.19 -5.89 -12.23
CA CYS A 133 12.79 -6.51 -13.40
C CYS A 133 12.37 -5.78 -14.67
N LEU A 134 13.30 -5.11 -15.37
CA LEU A 134 13.02 -4.28 -16.54
C LEU A 134 12.41 -5.08 -17.71
N SER A 135 12.76 -6.35 -17.85
CA SER A 135 12.20 -7.22 -18.91
C SER A 135 10.70 -7.46 -18.78
N ILE A 136 10.16 -7.35 -17.57
CA ILE A 136 8.73 -7.52 -17.26
C ILE A 136 8.06 -6.15 -17.15
N PHE A 137 8.74 -5.16 -16.55
CA PHE A 137 8.23 -3.83 -16.26
C PHE A 137 8.92 -2.78 -17.11
N TRP A 138 8.90 -2.92 -18.43
CA TRP A 138 9.57 -2.07 -19.40
C TRP A 138 9.19 -0.58 -19.31
N TRP A 139 8.00 -0.29 -18.84
CA TRP A 139 7.48 1.06 -18.64
C TRP A 139 8.10 1.75 -17.40
N ALA A 140 8.59 0.97 -16.44
CA ALA A 140 9.18 1.47 -15.19
C ALA A 140 10.70 1.66 -15.29
N LYS A 141 11.20 2.20 -16.41
CA LYS A 141 12.63 2.47 -16.60
C LYS A 141 13.17 3.40 -15.52
N PHE A 142 14.25 2.98 -14.88
CA PHE A 142 14.96 3.79 -13.86
C PHE A 142 16.42 4.05 -14.26
N ARG A 143 17.12 3.04 -14.77
CA ARG A 143 18.49 3.10 -15.29
C ARG A 143 18.57 2.24 -16.54
N SER A 144 19.66 2.32 -17.30
CA SER A 144 19.83 1.60 -18.55
C SER A 144 19.55 0.07 -18.49
N LYS A 145 19.71 -0.53 -17.30
CA LYS A 145 19.52 -1.98 -17.07
C LYS A 145 18.56 -2.33 -15.93
N LYS A 146 17.95 -1.33 -15.29
CA LYS A 146 17.04 -1.54 -14.14
C LYS A 146 15.71 -0.84 -14.33
N GLY A 147 14.63 -1.51 -13.96
CA GLY A 147 13.33 -0.92 -13.73
C GLY A 147 13.12 -0.60 -12.24
N GLY A 148 12.25 0.32 -11.93
CA GLY A 148 11.89 0.63 -10.55
C GLY A 148 10.66 1.50 -10.47
N ILE A 149 9.99 1.43 -9.34
CA ILE A 149 8.94 2.37 -8.93
C ILE A 149 9.35 3.06 -7.65
N LYS A 150 8.84 4.25 -7.43
CA LYS A 150 8.92 4.96 -6.16
C LYS A 150 7.58 4.95 -5.48
N LEU A 151 7.59 4.61 -4.21
CA LEU A 151 6.47 4.72 -3.31
C LEU A 151 6.67 5.96 -2.45
N HIS A 152 5.95 7.03 -2.78
CA HIS A 152 5.95 8.27 -2.00
C HIS A 152 4.91 8.16 -0.90
N THR A 153 5.32 8.34 0.34
CA THR A 153 4.46 8.14 1.51
C THR A 153 4.39 9.40 2.35
N LEU A 154 3.18 9.90 2.57
CA LEU A 154 2.91 10.89 3.60
C LEU A 154 2.52 10.15 4.88
N TYR A 155 3.38 10.20 5.88
CA TYR A 155 3.23 9.47 7.12
C TYR A 155 2.77 10.39 8.24
N ASP A 156 1.65 10.05 8.86
CA ASP A 156 1.16 10.78 10.03
C ASP A 156 1.95 10.33 11.27
N ILE A 157 2.78 11.23 11.81
CA ILE A 157 3.65 10.93 12.94
C ILE A 157 2.85 10.62 14.20
N LYS A 158 1.72 11.28 14.40
CA LYS A 158 0.88 11.06 15.59
C LYS A 158 0.22 9.70 15.61
N THR A 159 -0.39 9.32 14.51
CA THR A 159 -1.07 8.02 14.42
C THR A 159 -0.12 6.88 14.07
N GLN A 160 1.09 7.20 13.56
CA GLN A 160 2.06 6.24 13.02
C GLN A 160 1.46 5.39 11.88
N ILE A 161 0.62 6.00 11.06
CA ILE A 161 -0.08 5.36 9.95
C ILE A 161 0.11 6.23 8.70
N PRO A 162 0.34 5.64 7.51
CA PRO A 162 0.33 6.40 6.27
C PRO A 162 -0.98 7.18 6.11
N ALA A 163 -0.89 8.45 5.72
CA ALA A 163 -2.04 9.30 5.42
C ALA A 163 -2.33 9.33 3.92
N PHE A 164 -1.27 9.26 3.11
CA PHE A 164 -1.34 9.30 1.65
C PHE A 164 -0.18 8.50 1.07
N VAL A 165 -0.45 7.82 -0.04
CA VAL A 165 0.54 7.03 -0.79
C VAL A 165 0.40 7.33 -2.27
N HIS A 166 1.52 7.61 -2.94
CA HIS A 166 1.57 7.86 -4.38
C HIS A 166 2.67 7.02 -5.02
N ILE A 167 2.35 6.38 -6.16
CA ILE A 167 3.29 5.50 -6.85
C ILE A 167 3.66 6.14 -8.18
N THR A 168 4.97 6.26 -8.43
CA THR A 168 5.51 6.76 -9.70
C THR A 168 6.57 5.82 -10.27
N PRO A 169 6.85 5.87 -11.60
CA PRO A 169 8.08 5.29 -12.13
C PRO A 169 9.30 5.90 -11.42
N ALA A 170 10.32 5.09 -11.13
CA ALA A 170 11.51 5.57 -10.41
C ALA A 170 12.32 6.63 -11.15
N SER A 171 12.04 6.86 -12.45
CA SER A 171 12.60 7.96 -13.25
C SER A 171 12.01 9.34 -12.87
N VAL A 172 10.85 9.37 -12.22
CA VAL A 172 10.22 10.62 -11.79
C VAL A 172 10.98 11.16 -10.58
N HIS A 173 11.26 12.47 -10.61
CA HIS A 173 11.97 13.13 -9.50
C HIS A 173 11.05 13.20 -8.26
N ASP A 174 11.60 12.96 -7.06
CA ASP A 174 10.84 12.90 -5.81
C ASP A 174 10.06 14.18 -5.52
N MET A 175 10.61 15.34 -5.85
CA MET A 175 9.94 16.63 -5.68
C MET A 175 8.61 16.73 -6.43
N ASN A 176 8.44 16.05 -7.57
CA ASN A 176 7.19 16.09 -8.32
C ASN A 176 6.02 15.47 -7.56
N ALA A 177 6.30 14.57 -6.62
CA ALA A 177 5.27 13.99 -5.78
C ALA A 177 4.69 14.99 -4.75
N MET A 178 5.40 16.11 -4.48
CA MET A 178 4.87 17.19 -3.65
C MET A 178 3.63 17.86 -4.28
N ASP A 179 3.53 17.87 -5.61
CA ASP A 179 2.42 18.50 -6.34
C ASP A 179 1.08 17.78 -6.17
N VAL A 180 1.11 16.53 -5.72
CA VAL A 180 -0.09 15.69 -5.52
C VAL A 180 -0.45 15.45 -4.05
N ILE A 181 0.35 15.99 -3.12
CA ILE A 181 0.05 15.89 -1.68
C ILE A 181 -1.23 16.71 -1.37
N PRO A 182 -2.23 16.11 -0.69
CA PRO A 182 -3.40 16.85 -0.21
C PRO A 182 -3.02 17.69 1.02
N TYR A 183 -2.47 18.89 0.79
CA TYR A 183 -2.08 19.79 1.89
C TYR A 183 -3.27 20.23 2.72
N GLU A 184 -3.14 20.10 4.04
CA GLU A 184 -4.17 20.47 5.02
C GLU A 184 -3.77 21.75 5.76
N CYS A 185 -4.70 22.69 5.89
CA CYS A 185 -4.51 23.94 6.62
C CYS A 185 -4.12 23.66 8.08
N GLY A 186 -3.11 24.36 8.59
CA GLY A 186 -2.61 24.24 9.96
C GLY A 186 -1.76 22.98 10.24
N ALA A 187 -1.52 22.13 9.23
CA ALA A 187 -0.68 20.95 9.38
C ALA A 187 0.81 21.28 9.19
N TYR A 188 1.67 20.49 9.82
CA TYR A 188 3.12 20.56 9.68
C TYR A 188 3.61 19.43 8.78
N TYR A 189 4.46 19.75 7.80
CA TYR A 189 5.06 18.81 6.87
C TYR A 189 6.56 18.77 7.03
N ILE A 190 7.12 17.61 7.29
CA ILE A 190 8.54 17.38 7.48
C ILE A 190 9.10 16.74 6.21
N PHE A 191 10.09 17.38 5.62
CA PHE A 191 10.78 16.92 4.41
C PHE A 191 12.29 16.80 4.66
N ASP A 192 12.93 15.93 3.91
CA ASP A 192 14.37 15.94 3.85
C ASP A 192 14.88 17.06 2.91
N ARG A 193 16.20 17.26 2.85
CA ARG A 193 16.84 18.28 2.01
C ARG A 193 16.56 18.09 0.51
N GLY A 194 16.32 16.87 0.05
CA GLY A 194 16.04 16.57 -1.34
C GLY A 194 14.74 17.18 -1.89
N TYR A 195 13.87 17.64 -0.99
CA TYR A 195 12.60 18.29 -1.33
C TYR A 195 12.65 19.83 -1.26
N MET A 196 13.83 20.44 -1.21
CA MET A 196 13.98 21.90 -1.16
C MET A 196 13.67 22.51 -2.55
N ASP A 197 12.45 22.98 -2.71
CA ASP A 197 11.97 23.68 -3.91
C ASP A 197 11.07 24.84 -3.46
N PHE A 198 11.54 26.07 -3.72
CA PHE A 198 10.87 27.27 -3.20
C PHE A 198 9.46 27.49 -3.76
N GLU A 199 9.19 27.09 -4.99
CA GLU A 199 7.86 27.21 -5.61
C GLU A 199 6.86 26.28 -4.93
N ARG A 200 7.27 25.04 -4.69
CA ARG A 200 6.45 24.05 -3.98
C ARG A 200 6.25 24.39 -2.52
N LEU A 201 7.29 24.88 -1.85
CA LEU A 201 7.18 25.35 -0.47
C LEU A 201 6.27 26.58 -0.36
N TYR A 202 6.30 27.47 -1.36
CA TYR A 202 5.35 28.60 -1.43
C TYR A 202 3.93 28.13 -1.64
N THR A 203 3.72 27.11 -2.48
CA THR A 203 2.38 26.48 -2.65
C THR A 203 1.87 25.91 -1.34
N LEU A 204 2.72 25.23 -0.57
CA LEU A 204 2.36 24.71 0.76
C LEU A 204 1.97 25.85 1.70
N ASN A 205 2.72 26.96 1.71
CA ASN A 205 2.39 28.14 2.51
C ASN A 205 1.04 28.76 2.10
N ARG A 206 0.72 28.78 0.81
CA ARG A 206 -0.60 29.24 0.32
C ARG A 206 -1.77 28.39 0.86
N HIS A 207 -1.55 27.12 1.17
CA HIS A 207 -2.54 26.27 1.85
C HIS A 207 -2.58 26.49 3.37
N SER A 208 -1.89 27.53 3.88
CA SER A 208 -1.78 27.81 5.31
C SER A 208 -1.21 26.61 6.10
N ALA A 209 -0.33 25.85 5.49
CA ALA A 209 0.39 24.75 6.11
C ALA A 209 1.83 25.17 6.43
N TYR A 210 2.46 24.47 7.36
CA TYR A 210 3.83 24.74 7.79
C TYR A 210 4.77 23.64 7.32
N TYR A 211 6.04 23.96 7.13
CA TYR A 211 7.04 22.98 6.76
C TYR A 211 8.28 23.05 7.63
N VAL A 212 8.93 21.92 7.79
CA VAL A 212 10.24 21.76 8.42
C VAL A 212 11.11 21.00 7.44
N ILE A 213 12.25 21.60 7.03
CA ILE A 213 13.21 20.96 6.14
C ILE A 213 14.56 20.92 6.84
N ARG A 214 15.22 19.77 6.73
CA ARG A 214 16.61 19.62 7.17
C ARG A 214 17.52 20.48 6.28
N SER A 215 18.27 21.39 6.89
CA SER A 215 19.32 22.21 6.24
C SER A 215 20.59 21.42 5.92
#